data_7345fa64aaadacbcc836a2e80286be90
#
_entry.id   7345fa64aaadacbcc836a2e80286be90
#
_cell.length_a   1.000
_cell.length_b   1.000
_cell.length_c   1.000
_cell.angle_alpha   90.00
_cell.angle_beta   90.00
_cell.angle_gamma   90.00
#
_symmetry.space_group_name_H-M   'P 1'
#
loop_
_entity.id
_entity.type
_entity.pdbx_description
1 polymer ?
#
loop_
_entity_poly.entity_id
_entity_poly.type
_entity_poly.pdbx_seq_one_letter_code
_entity_poly.pdbx_strand_id
1 'polypeptide(L)'
;MTPPADGVIIHTDGACSGNPGPGGWAALLRWRNHEKILSGSSPATTNNVMELTAVIHALETLKRPMRVALYTDSRYVMDGITRWIHKWKRNGWQTADEQAVKNEPLWRRLDAACARHSIDWHWVKGHSGHPENTRVDQLARMALRQAQG
;
A
#
# COMPACT_ATOMS: atom_id res chain seq x y z
N MET A 1 -5.69 19.34 2.44
CA MET A 1 -6.50 18.38 3.20
C MET A 1 -5.96 18.25 4.61
N THR A 2 -6.82 18.39 5.60
CA THR A 2 -6.43 18.36 7.01
C THR A 2 -6.81 17.01 7.60
N PRO A 3 -5.89 16.29 8.26
CA PRO A 3 -6.26 15.04 8.90
C PRO A 3 -7.24 15.28 10.04
N PRO A 4 -8.09 14.30 10.35
CA PRO A 4 -8.91 14.40 11.56
C PRO A 4 -8.02 14.54 12.79
N ALA A 5 -8.55 15.11 13.87
CA ALA A 5 -7.77 15.40 15.09
C ALA A 5 -7.02 14.18 15.63
N ASP A 6 -7.59 12.98 15.45
CA ASP A 6 -7.05 11.70 15.92
C ASP A 6 -6.64 10.79 14.76
N GLY A 7 -6.42 11.36 13.56
CA GLY A 7 -6.22 10.61 12.35
C GLY A 7 -4.89 10.86 11.67
N VAL A 8 -4.65 10.08 10.64
CA VAL A 8 -3.45 10.15 9.83
C VAL A 8 -3.83 10.11 8.35
N ILE A 9 -3.11 10.87 7.53
CA ILE A 9 -3.20 10.80 6.07
C ILE A 9 -1.99 10.01 5.58
N ILE A 10 -2.24 8.99 4.77
CA ILE A 10 -1.18 8.11 4.24
C ILE A 10 -1.24 8.12 2.72
N HIS A 11 -0.07 8.30 2.10
CA HIS A 11 0.12 8.12 0.66
C HIS A 11 1.12 6.99 0.46
N THR A 12 0.85 6.08 -0.48
CA THR A 12 1.72 4.93 -0.74
C THR A 12 1.98 4.77 -2.23
N ASP A 13 3.11 4.16 -2.56
CA ASP A 13 3.42 3.80 -3.95
C ASP A 13 4.41 2.65 -3.98
N GLY A 14 4.43 1.94 -5.12
CA GLY A 14 5.37 0.88 -5.40
C GLY A 14 5.88 1.00 -6.82
N ALA A 15 7.10 0.55 -7.03
CA ALA A 15 7.74 0.57 -8.35
C ALA A 15 8.53 -0.71 -8.56
N CYS A 16 8.62 -1.16 -9.80
CA CYS A 16 9.36 -2.37 -10.14
C CYS A 16 9.98 -2.22 -11.53
N SER A 17 11.24 -2.64 -11.66
CA SER A 17 11.94 -2.65 -12.92
C SER A 17 11.88 -4.05 -13.51
N GLY A 18 10.98 -4.25 -14.49
CA GLY A 18 10.61 -5.58 -14.95
C GLY A 18 9.50 -6.14 -14.03
N ASN A 19 8.98 -7.30 -14.39
CA ASN A 19 7.87 -7.89 -13.63
C ASN A 19 7.87 -9.41 -13.83
N PRO A 20 8.72 -10.17 -13.08
CA PRO A 20 9.45 -9.76 -11.87
C PRO A 20 10.79 -9.04 -12.13
N GLY A 21 11.28 -8.38 -11.10
CA GLY A 21 12.55 -7.67 -11.13
C GLY A 21 12.78 -6.90 -9.83
N PRO A 22 13.85 -6.09 -9.76
CA PRO A 22 14.08 -5.26 -8.58
C PRO A 22 12.94 -4.27 -8.39
N GLY A 23 12.59 -4.03 -7.15
CA GLY A 23 11.49 -3.13 -6.82
C GLY A 23 11.73 -2.30 -5.57
N GLY A 24 10.92 -1.26 -5.41
CA GLY A 24 10.94 -0.41 -4.25
C GLY A 24 9.53 0.06 -3.90
N TRP A 25 9.36 0.47 -2.66
CA TRP A 25 8.09 0.99 -2.17
C TRP A 25 8.34 2.15 -1.23
N ALA A 26 7.33 3.00 -1.07
CA ALA A 26 7.39 4.11 -0.12
C ALA A 26 6.02 4.43 0.43
N ALA A 27 6.00 4.98 1.64
CA ALA A 27 4.81 5.48 2.30
C ALA A 27 5.13 6.80 2.99
N LEU A 28 4.20 7.75 2.87
CA LEU A 28 4.29 9.05 3.51
C LEU A 28 3.12 9.16 4.47
N LEU A 29 3.41 9.33 5.76
CA LEU A 29 2.40 9.43 6.82
C LEU A 29 2.43 10.82 7.41
N ARG A 30 1.26 11.48 7.50
CA ARG A 30 1.14 12.81 8.07
C ARG A 30 0.04 12.84 9.13
N TRP A 31 0.39 13.37 10.30
CA TRP A 31 -0.59 13.62 11.36
C TRP A 31 -0.20 14.90 12.07
N ARG A 32 -1.16 15.82 12.17
CA ARG A 32 -0.93 17.17 12.73
C ARG A 32 0.25 17.83 11.99
N ASN A 33 1.31 18.23 12.71
CA ASN A 33 2.52 18.84 12.13
C ASN A 33 3.65 17.84 11.94
N HIS A 34 3.37 16.54 12.08
CA HIS A 34 4.38 15.50 11.97
C HIS A 34 4.30 14.79 10.63
N GLU A 35 5.46 14.33 10.18
CA GLU A 35 5.57 13.59 8.94
C GLU A 35 6.53 12.43 9.15
N LYS A 36 6.18 11.26 8.61
CA LYS A 36 7.07 10.09 8.65
C LYS A 36 7.11 9.47 7.26
N ILE A 37 8.32 9.11 6.83
CA ILE A 37 8.54 8.42 5.56
C ILE A 37 9.03 7.02 5.85
N LEU A 38 8.42 6.03 5.19
CA LEU A 38 8.87 4.66 5.20
C LEU A 38 9.22 4.28 3.77
N SER A 39 10.26 3.48 3.59
CA SER A 39 10.61 2.95 2.28
C SER A 39 11.37 1.65 2.42
N GLY A 40 11.41 0.87 1.34
CA GLY A 40 12.14 -0.37 1.31
C GLY A 40 12.28 -0.85 -0.12
N SER A 41 13.11 -1.88 -0.30
CA SER A 41 13.38 -2.42 -1.62
C SER A 41 13.49 -3.94 -1.58
N SER A 42 13.41 -4.56 -2.76
CA SER A 42 13.57 -6.00 -2.92
C SER A 42 14.34 -6.25 -4.23
N PRO A 43 15.29 -7.19 -4.24
CA PRO A 43 16.03 -7.51 -5.47
C PRO A 43 15.19 -8.24 -6.52
N ALA A 44 14.11 -8.91 -6.11
CA ALA A 44 13.24 -9.66 -7.02
C ALA A 44 11.81 -9.65 -6.51
N THR A 45 10.94 -8.92 -7.19
CA THR A 45 9.55 -8.73 -6.76
C THR A 45 8.68 -8.34 -7.96
N THR A 46 7.45 -7.95 -7.71
CA THR A 46 6.52 -7.43 -8.72
C THR A 46 5.98 -6.08 -8.29
N ASN A 47 5.42 -5.34 -9.23
CA ASN A 47 4.79 -4.07 -8.92
C ASN A 47 3.67 -4.23 -7.89
N ASN A 48 2.81 -5.24 -8.07
CA ASN A 48 1.70 -5.48 -7.15
C ASN A 48 2.17 -5.81 -5.73
N VAL A 49 3.25 -6.59 -5.59
CA VAL A 49 3.83 -6.89 -4.28
C VAL A 49 4.34 -5.61 -3.61
N MET A 50 5.00 -4.73 -4.37
CA MET A 50 5.51 -3.47 -3.82
C MET A 50 4.37 -2.54 -3.40
N GLU A 51 3.29 -2.48 -4.17
CA GLU A 51 2.11 -1.69 -3.81
C GLU A 51 1.47 -2.19 -2.52
N LEU A 52 1.28 -3.50 -2.38
CA LEU A 52 0.74 -4.08 -1.15
C LEU A 52 1.67 -3.84 0.03
N THR A 53 2.96 -4.02 -0.17
CA THR A 53 3.97 -3.87 0.88
C THR A 53 3.97 -2.47 1.46
N ALA A 54 3.85 -1.45 0.61
CA ALA A 54 3.80 -0.06 1.06
C ALA A 54 2.62 0.18 2.00
N VAL A 55 1.43 -0.30 1.62
CA VAL A 55 0.22 -0.12 2.44
C VAL A 55 0.34 -0.88 3.76
N ILE A 56 0.80 -2.13 3.71
CA ILE A 56 0.96 -2.97 4.90
C ILE A 56 1.91 -2.30 5.91
N HIS A 57 3.08 -1.88 5.46
CA HIS A 57 4.06 -1.25 6.36
C HIS A 57 3.54 0.06 6.94
N ALA A 58 2.84 0.86 6.12
CA ALA A 58 2.25 2.11 6.60
C ALA A 58 1.26 1.87 7.74
N LEU A 59 0.35 0.90 7.57
CA LEU A 59 -0.66 0.61 8.58
C LEU A 59 -0.05 -0.07 9.82
N GLU A 60 0.92 -0.96 9.63
CA GLU A 60 1.54 -1.68 10.75
C GLU A 60 2.44 -0.79 11.60
N THR A 61 2.94 0.31 11.07
CA THR A 61 3.77 1.24 11.84
C THR A 61 2.95 2.05 12.84
N LEU A 62 1.63 2.11 12.68
CA LEU A 62 0.74 2.82 13.59
C LEU A 62 0.58 2.01 14.88
N LYS A 63 0.92 2.63 16.02
CA LYS A 63 1.01 1.93 17.31
C LYS A 63 -0.34 1.72 17.99
N ARG A 64 -1.38 2.41 17.54
CA ARG A 64 -2.73 2.33 18.13
C ARG A 64 -3.77 2.41 17.02
N PRO A 65 -5.02 1.99 17.29
CA PRO A 65 -6.10 2.16 16.32
C PRO A 65 -6.29 3.64 15.99
N MET A 66 -6.43 3.94 14.71
CA MET A 66 -6.55 5.31 14.22
C MET A 66 -7.54 5.41 13.07
N ARG A 67 -8.03 6.63 12.84
CA ARG A 67 -8.74 6.94 11.60
C ARG A 67 -7.68 7.26 10.54
N VAL A 68 -7.79 6.61 9.40
CA VAL A 68 -6.80 6.70 8.32
C VAL A 68 -7.48 7.14 7.04
N ALA A 69 -6.93 8.16 6.39
CA ALA A 69 -7.26 8.48 5.00
C ALA A 69 -6.09 8.00 4.16
N LEU A 70 -6.29 6.94 3.37
CA LEU A 70 -5.22 6.30 2.63
C LEU A 70 -5.40 6.51 1.13
N TYR A 71 -4.37 7.08 0.50
CA TYR A 71 -4.34 7.41 -0.92
C TYR A 71 -3.37 6.50 -1.65
N THR A 72 -3.83 5.87 -2.72
CA THR A 72 -2.99 5.03 -3.57
C THR A 72 -3.41 5.19 -5.03
N ASP A 73 -2.46 5.05 -5.96
CA ASP A 73 -2.77 5.00 -7.38
C ASP A 73 -2.92 3.55 -7.89
N SER A 74 -2.77 2.56 -7.01
CA SER A 74 -2.86 1.15 -7.37
C SER A 74 -4.32 0.69 -7.46
N ARG A 75 -4.77 0.38 -8.67
CA ARG A 75 -6.08 -0.26 -8.89
C ARG A 75 -6.11 -1.64 -8.26
N TYR A 76 -5.00 -2.35 -8.30
CA TYR A 76 -4.89 -3.69 -7.73
C TYR A 76 -5.20 -3.67 -6.22
N VAL A 77 -4.61 -2.71 -5.49
CA VAL A 77 -4.87 -2.56 -4.05
C VAL A 77 -6.33 -2.16 -3.82
N MET A 78 -6.80 -1.14 -4.54
CA MET A 78 -8.17 -0.64 -4.35
C MET A 78 -9.22 -1.71 -4.65
N ASP A 79 -9.10 -2.39 -5.78
CA ASP A 79 -10.07 -3.42 -6.15
C ASP A 79 -10.00 -4.61 -5.19
N GLY A 80 -8.82 -4.98 -4.75
CA GLY A 80 -8.65 -6.06 -3.80
C GLY A 80 -9.32 -5.78 -2.46
N ILE A 81 -9.05 -4.61 -1.89
CA ILE A 81 -9.55 -4.28 -0.55
C ILE A 81 -11.05 -3.95 -0.54
N THR A 82 -11.56 -3.39 -1.63
CA THR A 82 -12.98 -2.98 -1.69
C THR A 82 -13.90 -4.06 -2.21
N ARG A 83 -13.40 -5.01 -3.00
CA ARG A 83 -14.23 -6.03 -3.66
C ARG A 83 -13.74 -7.45 -3.44
N TRP A 84 -12.51 -7.77 -3.86
CA TRP A 84 -12.06 -9.16 -3.94
C TRP A 84 -11.88 -9.82 -2.58
N ILE A 85 -11.39 -9.07 -1.59
CA ILE A 85 -11.08 -9.62 -0.27
C ILE A 85 -12.31 -10.20 0.43
N HIS A 86 -13.47 -9.59 0.23
CA HIS A 86 -14.73 -10.07 0.83
C HIS A 86 -15.09 -11.45 0.30
N LYS A 87 -14.91 -11.67 -0.99
CA LYS A 87 -15.17 -12.95 -1.63
C LYS A 87 -14.14 -13.99 -1.18
N TRP A 88 -12.86 -13.61 -1.14
CA TRP A 88 -11.80 -14.53 -0.72
C TRP A 88 -12.01 -15.01 0.71
N LYS A 89 -12.41 -14.14 1.61
CA LYS A 89 -12.68 -14.51 3.00
C LYS A 89 -13.82 -15.51 3.11
N ARG A 90 -14.83 -15.40 2.26
CA ARG A 90 -15.94 -16.36 2.22
C ARG A 90 -15.54 -17.70 1.59
N ASN A 91 -14.58 -17.69 0.68
CA ASN A 91 -14.18 -18.87 -0.09
C ASN A 91 -12.91 -19.54 0.44
N GLY A 92 -12.48 -19.22 1.68
CA GLY A 92 -11.28 -19.81 2.25
C GLY A 92 -9.99 -19.38 1.57
N TRP A 93 -9.97 -18.16 1.01
CA TRP A 93 -8.82 -17.57 0.32
C TRP A 93 -8.43 -18.33 -0.94
N GLN A 94 -9.43 -18.82 -1.65
CA GLN A 94 -9.25 -19.51 -2.92
C GLN A 94 -9.96 -18.76 -4.04
N THR A 95 -9.44 -18.91 -5.26
CA THR A 95 -10.10 -18.41 -6.46
C THR A 95 -11.27 -19.34 -6.84
N ALA A 96 -12.03 -18.97 -7.87
CA ALA A 96 -13.12 -19.80 -8.38
C ALA A 96 -12.64 -21.18 -8.83
N ASP A 97 -11.38 -21.30 -9.26
CA ASP A 97 -10.77 -22.57 -9.68
C ASP A 97 -10.13 -23.36 -8.53
N GLU A 98 -10.47 -23.00 -7.30
CA GLU A 98 -9.92 -23.64 -6.09
C GLU A 98 -8.40 -23.52 -5.96
N GLN A 99 -7.81 -22.51 -6.62
CA GLN A 99 -6.40 -22.18 -6.49
C GLN A 99 -6.20 -21.15 -5.38
N ALA A 100 -5.04 -21.17 -4.72
CA ALA A 100 -4.70 -20.15 -3.74
C ALA A 100 -4.71 -18.76 -4.39
N VAL A 101 -5.23 -17.78 -3.66
CA VAL A 101 -5.23 -16.39 -4.12
C VAL A 101 -3.79 -15.92 -4.30
N LYS A 102 -3.50 -15.28 -5.44
CA LYS A 102 -2.16 -14.74 -5.70
C LYS A 102 -1.82 -13.70 -4.65
N ASN A 103 -0.61 -13.77 -4.11
CA ASN A 103 -0.14 -12.89 -3.02
C ASN A 103 -0.99 -13.05 -1.75
N GLU A 104 -1.56 -14.23 -1.53
CA GLU A 104 -2.42 -14.50 -0.38
C GLU A 104 -1.80 -14.09 0.97
N PRO A 105 -0.52 -14.42 1.29
CA PRO A 105 0.06 -14.02 2.57
C PRO A 105 0.04 -12.50 2.77
N LEU A 106 0.30 -11.73 1.72
CA LEU A 106 0.27 -10.27 1.80
C LEU A 106 -1.14 -9.75 1.97
N TRP A 107 -2.12 -10.32 1.26
CA TRP A 107 -3.52 -9.91 1.41
C TRP A 107 -4.06 -10.22 2.79
N ARG A 108 -3.69 -11.38 3.37
CA ARG A 108 -4.09 -11.71 4.75
C ARG A 108 -3.47 -10.77 5.75
N ARG A 109 -2.20 -10.41 5.55
CA ARG A 109 -1.50 -9.45 6.41
C ARG A 109 -2.13 -8.07 6.32
N LEU A 110 -2.50 -7.64 5.10
CA LEU A 110 -3.19 -6.38 4.91
C LEU A 110 -4.55 -6.37 5.59
N ASP A 111 -5.33 -7.44 5.45
CA ASP A 111 -6.64 -7.58 6.10
C ASP A 111 -6.51 -7.43 7.62
N ALA A 112 -5.53 -8.10 8.22
CA ALA A 112 -5.27 -7.98 9.65
C ALA A 112 -4.89 -6.57 10.07
N ALA A 113 -4.05 -5.89 9.29
CA ALA A 113 -3.67 -4.51 9.56
C ALA A 113 -4.87 -3.56 9.45
N CYS A 114 -5.72 -3.75 8.45
CA CYS A 114 -6.93 -2.94 8.26
C CYS A 114 -7.91 -3.09 9.41
N ALA A 115 -8.02 -4.29 9.99
CA ALA A 115 -8.97 -4.56 11.06
C ALA A 115 -8.70 -3.73 12.32
N ARG A 116 -7.48 -3.23 12.48
CA ARG A 116 -7.08 -2.41 13.64
C ARG A 116 -7.50 -0.95 13.51
N HIS A 117 -7.86 -0.50 12.31
CA HIS A 117 -8.07 0.92 12.02
C HIS A 117 -9.40 1.14 11.32
N SER A 118 -9.84 2.41 11.30
CA SER A 118 -10.96 2.86 10.48
C SER A 118 -10.37 3.56 9.26
N ILE A 119 -10.48 2.97 8.09
CA ILE A 119 -9.77 3.43 6.90
C ILE A 119 -10.73 3.91 5.83
N ASP A 120 -10.51 5.15 5.36
CA ASP A 120 -11.16 5.69 4.17
C ASP A 120 -10.16 5.54 3.01
N TRP A 121 -10.53 4.73 2.03
CA TRP A 121 -9.69 4.44 0.87
C TRP A 121 -9.97 5.43 -0.25
N HIS A 122 -8.90 6.04 -0.77
CA HIS A 122 -8.98 6.99 -1.87
C HIS A 122 -8.07 6.56 -3.01
N TRP A 123 -8.64 6.37 -4.19
CA TRP A 123 -7.83 6.13 -5.37
C TRP A 123 -7.47 7.46 -6.01
N VAL A 124 -6.18 7.64 -6.34
CA VAL A 124 -5.70 8.80 -7.09
C VAL A 124 -5.14 8.31 -8.40
N LYS A 125 -5.44 9.05 -9.46
CA LYS A 125 -4.89 8.72 -10.78
C LYS A 125 -3.39 9.03 -10.79
N GLY A 126 -2.57 8.06 -11.21
CA GLY A 126 -1.13 8.27 -11.32
C GLY A 126 -0.81 9.41 -12.27
N HIS A 127 0.20 10.19 -11.91
CA HIS A 127 0.66 11.36 -12.71
C HIS A 127 -0.40 12.43 -12.87
N SER A 128 -1.30 12.58 -11.90
CA SER A 128 -2.39 13.57 -11.96
C SER A 128 -2.03 14.91 -11.32
N GLY A 129 -0.75 15.17 -11.03
CA GLY A 129 -0.30 16.43 -10.43
C GLY A 129 -0.51 16.52 -8.93
N HIS A 130 -0.85 15.45 -8.26
CA HIS A 130 -0.94 15.37 -6.80
C HIS A 130 0.46 15.43 -6.18
N PRO A 131 0.81 16.48 -5.40
CA PRO A 131 2.17 16.60 -4.87
C PRO A 131 2.62 15.42 -4.01
N GLU A 132 1.74 14.94 -3.14
CA GLU A 132 2.05 13.81 -2.26
C GLU A 132 2.22 12.52 -3.04
N ASN A 133 1.38 12.28 -4.04
CA ASN A 133 1.49 11.11 -4.91
C ASN A 133 2.80 11.14 -5.70
N THR A 134 3.16 12.31 -6.23
CA THR A 134 4.44 12.50 -6.94
C THR A 134 5.60 12.22 -6.01
N ARG A 135 5.52 12.68 -4.78
CA ARG A 135 6.59 12.51 -3.80
C ARG A 135 6.81 11.04 -3.44
N VAL A 136 5.73 10.27 -3.17
CA VAL A 136 5.90 8.85 -2.86
C VAL A 136 6.35 8.04 -4.08
N ASP A 137 5.95 8.44 -5.29
CA ASP A 137 6.45 7.83 -6.51
C ASP A 137 7.98 7.99 -6.61
N GLN A 138 8.47 9.20 -6.37
CA GLN A 138 9.92 9.46 -6.38
C GLN A 138 10.64 8.65 -5.31
N LEU A 139 10.08 8.58 -4.10
CA LEU A 139 10.67 7.81 -3.00
C LEU A 139 10.71 6.30 -3.32
N ALA A 140 9.65 5.78 -3.92
CA ALA A 140 9.61 4.38 -4.33
C ALA A 140 10.66 4.08 -5.40
N ARG A 141 10.84 5.00 -6.36
CA ARG A 141 11.87 4.86 -7.39
C ARG A 141 13.28 4.96 -6.84
N MET A 142 13.49 5.82 -5.84
CA MET A 142 14.79 5.88 -5.15
C MET A 142 15.10 4.56 -4.45
N ALA A 143 14.12 3.97 -3.78
CA ALA A 143 14.28 2.68 -3.13
C ALA A 143 14.56 1.58 -4.16
N LEU A 144 13.87 1.62 -5.31
CA LEU A 144 14.10 0.69 -6.42
C LEU A 144 15.56 0.76 -6.90
N ARG A 145 16.12 1.96 -7.04
CA ARG A 145 17.50 2.13 -7.49
C ARG A 145 18.49 1.49 -6.50
N GLN A 146 18.19 1.51 -5.20
CA GLN A 146 19.01 0.83 -4.21
C GLN A 146 19.02 -0.69 -4.42
N ALA A 147 17.89 -1.26 -4.84
CA ALA A 147 17.81 -2.69 -5.15
C ALA A 147 18.57 -3.04 -6.43
N GLN A 148 18.72 -2.10 -7.34
CA GLN A 148 19.46 -2.30 -8.61
C GLN A 148 20.97 -2.16 -8.41
N GLY A 149 21.37 -1.35 -7.44
CA GLY A 149 22.75 -1.04 -7.18
C GLY A 149 23.38 -1.96 -6.21
#